data_26864fe8e304b9d4040b823862cc09ee
#
_entry.id   26864fe8e304b9d4040b823862cc09ee
#
_cell.length_a   1.000
_cell.length_b   1.000
_cell.length_c   1.000
_cell.angle_alpha   90.00
_cell.angle_beta   90.00
_cell.angle_gamma   90.00
#
_symmetry.space_group_name_H-M   'P 1'
#
loop_
_entity.id
_entity.type
_entity.pdbx_description
1 polymer ?
#
loop_
_entity_poly.entity_id
_entity_poly.type
_entity_poly.pdbx_seq_one_letter_code
_entity_poly.pdbx_strand_id
1 'polypeptide(L)'
;MAANSKETKKTKKRLSGTRKKIYDSLKEQLLLTDNYNDYTEDLLRDYLTMYDTKCQLAQDIEDNGVSIEYDNGGGQKGRKSNPSIDLMNRTNAQMIKLLDALGLKPSKMNSKSSNDGDDDDIF
;
A
#
# COMPACT_ATOMS: atom_id res chain seq x y z
N MET A 1 -27.68 3.72 -3.96
CA MET A 1 -26.81 2.72 -4.38
C MET A 1 -26.31 2.96 -5.76
N ALA A 2 -27.16 3.22 -6.71
CA ALA A 2 -26.71 3.45 -8.07
C ALA A 2 -25.83 4.67 -8.17
N ALA A 3 -26.00 5.62 -7.27
CA ALA A 3 -25.28 6.88 -7.33
C ALA A 3 -23.78 6.73 -7.18
N ASN A 4 -23.35 5.65 -6.53
CA ASN A 4 -21.92 5.49 -6.28
C ASN A 4 -21.17 4.77 -7.37
N SER A 5 -21.86 4.25 -8.36
CA SER A 5 -21.15 3.41 -9.32
C SER A 5 -20.16 4.20 -10.17
N LYS A 6 -20.50 5.44 -10.52
CA LYS A 6 -19.57 6.25 -11.31
C LYS A 6 -18.32 6.61 -10.53
N GLU A 7 -18.49 6.99 -9.27
CA GLU A 7 -17.35 7.31 -8.43
C GLU A 7 -16.48 6.09 -8.21
N THR A 8 -17.12 4.94 -8.00
CA THR A 8 -16.37 3.70 -7.79
C THR A 8 -15.54 3.37 -9.03
N LYS A 9 -16.11 3.54 -10.21
CA LYS A 9 -15.39 3.27 -11.44
C LYS A 9 -14.21 4.22 -11.63
N LYS A 10 -14.40 5.49 -11.33
CA LYS A 10 -13.31 6.46 -11.45
C LYS A 10 -12.18 6.14 -10.48
N THR A 11 -12.53 5.80 -9.27
CA THR A 11 -11.53 5.46 -8.27
C THR A 11 -10.74 4.22 -8.70
N LYS A 12 -11.43 3.20 -9.18
CA LYS A 12 -10.77 1.99 -9.64
C LYS A 12 -9.84 2.29 -10.80
N LYS A 13 -10.26 3.16 -11.71
CA LYS A 13 -9.43 3.50 -12.85
C LYS A 13 -8.15 4.21 -12.42
N ARG A 14 -8.24 5.13 -11.46
CA ARG A 14 -7.06 5.82 -10.96
C ARG A 14 -6.11 4.86 -10.26
N LEU A 15 -6.66 3.98 -9.43
CA LEU A 15 -5.84 2.99 -8.75
C LEU A 15 -5.16 2.07 -9.75
N SER A 16 -5.89 1.69 -10.78
CA SER A 16 -5.33 0.82 -11.80
C SER A 16 -4.18 1.51 -12.53
N GLY A 17 -4.31 2.80 -12.82
CA GLY A 17 -3.25 3.55 -13.49
C GLY A 17 -2.02 3.67 -12.63
N THR A 18 -2.21 4.00 -11.35
CA THR A 18 -1.10 4.10 -10.43
C THR A 18 -0.44 2.75 -10.21
N ARG A 19 -1.26 1.71 -10.10
CA ARG A 19 -0.78 0.35 -9.92
C ARG A 19 0.11 -0.06 -11.09
N LYS A 20 -0.29 0.29 -12.29
CA LYS A 20 0.50 -0.05 -13.47
C LYS A 20 1.83 0.70 -13.47
N LYS A 21 1.81 1.95 -13.08
CA LYS A 21 3.05 2.72 -13.01
C LYS A 21 4.03 2.11 -12.01
N ILE A 22 3.52 1.66 -10.88
CA ILE A 22 4.35 1.03 -9.87
C ILE A 22 4.91 -0.28 -10.40
N TYR A 23 4.06 -1.08 -11.04
CA TYR A 23 4.49 -2.33 -11.61
C TYR A 23 5.60 -2.10 -12.64
N ASP A 24 5.38 -1.18 -13.57
CA ASP A 24 6.35 -0.89 -14.61
C ASP A 24 7.67 -0.41 -14.04
N SER A 25 7.60 0.45 -13.02
CA SER A 25 8.79 0.98 -12.39
C SER A 25 9.59 -0.11 -11.69
N LEU A 26 8.93 -0.95 -10.93
CA LEU A 26 9.62 -2.02 -10.21
C LEU A 26 10.18 -3.05 -11.18
N LYS A 27 9.44 -3.37 -12.22
CA LYS A 27 9.92 -4.32 -13.21
C LYS A 27 11.15 -3.78 -13.91
N GLU A 28 11.13 -2.49 -14.23
CA GLU A 28 12.29 -1.87 -14.87
C GLU A 28 13.52 -1.99 -13.98
N GLN A 29 13.36 -1.76 -12.68
CA GLN A 29 14.49 -1.88 -11.77
C GLN A 29 15.00 -3.32 -11.71
N LEU A 30 14.11 -4.28 -11.74
CA LEU A 30 14.51 -5.68 -11.75
C LEU A 30 15.28 -6.03 -13.03
N LEU A 31 14.84 -5.48 -14.16
CA LEU A 31 15.54 -5.70 -15.42
C LEU A 31 16.91 -5.05 -15.40
N LEU A 32 17.00 -3.84 -14.85
CA LEU A 32 18.28 -3.13 -14.81
C LEU A 32 19.30 -3.81 -13.92
N THR A 33 18.84 -4.47 -12.88
CA THR A 33 19.74 -5.17 -11.97
C THR A 33 19.93 -6.63 -12.33
N ASP A 34 19.39 -7.03 -13.50
CA ASP A 34 19.51 -8.41 -13.97
C ASP A 34 18.92 -9.39 -12.96
N ASN A 35 17.82 -9.00 -12.36
CA ASN A 35 17.16 -9.83 -11.36
C ASN A 35 15.71 -10.09 -11.72
N TYR A 36 15.37 -10.06 -13.00
CA TYR A 36 14.01 -10.32 -13.42
C TYR A 36 13.90 -11.74 -13.93
N ASN A 37 13.07 -12.52 -13.29
CA ASN A 37 12.81 -13.90 -13.68
C ASN A 37 11.43 -14.28 -13.18
N ASP A 38 11.04 -15.52 -13.39
CA ASP A 38 9.70 -15.95 -13.01
C ASP A 38 9.44 -15.80 -11.52
N TYR A 39 10.45 -16.06 -10.71
CA TYR A 39 10.29 -15.97 -9.27
C TYR A 39 10.10 -14.52 -8.83
N THR A 40 10.91 -13.61 -9.34
CA THR A 40 10.77 -12.21 -8.95
C THR A 40 9.53 -11.59 -9.55
N GLU A 41 9.08 -12.06 -10.71
CA GLU A 41 7.81 -11.60 -11.25
C GLU A 41 6.67 -12.00 -10.33
N ASP A 42 6.72 -13.21 -9.76
CA ASP A 42 5.70 -13.67 -8.85
C ASP A 42 5.68 -12.81 -7.58
N LEU A 43 6.86 -12.50 -7.04
CA LEU A 43 6.94 -11.62 -5.88
C LEU A 43 6.43 -10.22 -6.20
N LEU A 44 6.70 -9.76 -7.41
CA LEU A 44 6.20 -8.45 -7.83
C LEU A 44 4.68 -8.43 -7.87
N ARG A 45 4.07 -9.51 -8.32
CA ARG A 45 2.61 -9.60 -8.33
C ARG A 45 2.06 -9.64 -6.91
N ASP A 46 2.76 -10.31 -5.99
CA ASP A 46 2.35 -10.29 -4.59
C ASP A 46 2.39 -8.88 -4.03
N TYR A 47 3.42 -8.14 -4.39
CA TYR A 47 3.53 -6.75 -3.97
C TYR A 47 2.32 -5.95 -4.44
N LEU A 48 1.92 -6.14 -5.68
CA LEU A 48 0.79 -5.41 -6.22
C LEU A 48 -0.52 -5.81 -5.57
N THR A 49 -0.66 -7.09 -5.23
CA THR A 49 -1.84 -7.53 -4.49
C THR A 49 -1.92 -6.83 -3.15
N MET A 50 -0.80 -6.71 -2.48
CA MET A 50 -0.77 -6.00 -1.20
C MET A 50 -0.99 -4.51 -1.38
N TYR A 51 -0.52 -3.96 -2.49
CA TYR A 51 -0.80 -2.57 -2.81
C TYR A 51 -2.30 -2.34 -2.93
N ASP A 52 -3.00 -3.25 -3.60
CA ASP A 52 -4.45 -3.15 -3.73
C ASP A 52 -5.11 -3.19 -2.35
N THR A 53 -4.67 -4.11 -1.51
CA THR A 53 -5.19 -4.22 -0.16
C THR A 53 -4.96 -2.94 0.63
N LYS A 54 -3.75 -2.39 0.52
CA LYS A 54 -3.43 -1.17 1.22
C LYS A 54 -4.34 -0.03 0.78
N CYS A 55 -4.63 0.06 -0.51
CA CYS A 55 -5.50 1.11 -1.02
C CYS A 55 -6.91 0.96 -0.48
N GLN A 56 -7.40 -0.28 -0.37
CA GLN A 56 -8.72 -0.51 0.18
C GLN A 56 -8.79 -0.16 1.66
N LEU A 57 -7.74 -0.49 2.39
CA LEU A 57 -7.70 -0.16 3.81
C LEU A 57 -7.62 1.35 4.01
N ALA A 58 -6.82 2.03 3.19
CA ALA A 58 -6.74 3.48 3.27
C ALA A 58 -8.09 4.12 2.98
N GLN A 59 -8.82 3.57 2.02
CA GLN A 59 -10.14 4.09 1.70
C GLN A 59 -11.10 3.89 2.86
N ASP A 60 -11.02 2.73 3.52
CA ASP A 60 -11.86 2.47 4.67
C ASP A 60 -11.58 3.46 5.80
N ILE A 61 -10.31 3.77 6.04
CA ILE A 61 -9.94 4.71 7.07
C ILE A 61 -10.45 6.11 6.72
N GLU A 62 -10.37 6.47 5.45
CA GLU A 62 -10.85 7.77 5.02
C GLU A 62 -12.36 7.86 5.18
N ASP A 63 -13.07 6.80 4.85
CA ASP A 63 -14.54 6.80 4.91
C ASP A 63 -15.06 6.72 6.33
N ASN A 64 -14.41 5.93 7.17
CA ASN A 64 -14.94 5.62 8.49
C ASN A 64 -14.14 6.21 9.65
N GLY A 65 -12.95 6.74 9.36
CA GLY A 65 -12.15 7.40 10.36
C GLY A 65 -11.23 6.47 11.11
N VAL A 66 -10.44 7.05 12.00
CA VAL A 66 -9.46 6.29 12.76
C VAL A 66 -10.08 5.53 13.93
N SER A 67 -11.29 5.88 14.31
CA SER A 67 -12.00 5.12 15.33
C SER A 67 -13.41 4.88 14.84
N ILE A 68 -13.97 3.76 15.23
CA ILE A 68 -15.31 3.39 14.81
C ILE A 68 -16.13 3.04 16.02
N GLU A 69 -17.45 3.13 15.87
CA GLU A 69 -18.36 2.75 16.91
C GLU A 69 -18.59 1.25 16.90
N TYR A 70 -18.81 0.71 18.05
CA TYR A 70 -19.19 -0.70 18.15
C TYR A 70 -20.38 -0.83 19.07
N ASP A 71 -21.12 -1.93 18.90
CA ASP A 71 -22.29 -2.20 19.69
C ASP A 71 -22.28 -3.70 19.99
N ASN A 72 -22.04 -4.04 21.25
CA ASN A 72 -22.02 -5.42 21.66
C ASN A 72 -23.39 -5.94 22.06
N GLY A 73 -24.43 -5.12 21.89
CA GLY A 73 -25.76 -5.48 22.35
C GLY A 73 -25.90 -5.14 23.81
N GLY A 74 -27.12 -5.31 24.35
CA GLY A 74 -27.34 -5.04 25.74
C GLY A 74 -27.00 -3.63 26.17
N GLY A 75 -27.00 -2.70 25.25
CA GLY A 75 -26.72 -1.32 25.59
C GLY A 75 -25.25 -1.00 25.70
N GLN A 76 -24.38 -1.96 25.40
CA GLN A 76 -22.95 -1.72 25.46
C GLN A 76 -22.43 -1.19 24.15
N LYS A 77 -22.25 0.11 24.10
CA LYS A 77 -21.74 0.77 22.93
C LYS A 77 -20.48 1.53 23.30
N GLY A 78 -19.64 1.76 22.33
CA GLY A 78 -18.41 2.51 22.55
C GLY A 78 -17.71 2.76 21.25
N ARG A 79 -16.48 3.21 21.35
CA ARG A 79 -15.65 3.45 20.19
C ARG A 79 -14.35 2.68 20.38
N LYS A 80 -13.78 2.26 19.26
CA LYS A 80 -12.51 1.57 19.27
C LYS A 80 -11.74 2.01 18.04
N SER A 81 -10.46 1.74 18.01
CA SER A 81 -9.68 2.10 16.84
C SER A 81 -10.15 1.27 15.66
N ASN A 82 -10.07 1.86 14.47
CA ASN A 82 -10.45 1.19 13.24
C ASN A 82 -9.44 0.08 12.95
N PRO A 83 -9.88 -1.18 12.88
CA PRO A 83 -8.93 -2.28 12.63
C PRO A 83 -8.15 -2.11 11.34
N SER A 84 -8.66 -1.33 10.40
CA SER A 84 -7.95 -1.13 9.15
C SER A 84 -6.62 -0.43 9.35
N ILE A 85 -6.46 0.34 10.41
CA ILE A 85 -5.18 1.01 10.67
C ILE A 85 -4.10 -0.03 10.95
N ASP A 86 -4.40 -0.98 11.82
CA ASP A 86 -3.43 -2.02 12.15
C ASP A 86 -3.16 -2.91 10.94
N LEU A 87 -4.21 -3.26 10.21
CA LEU A 87 -4.05 -4.07 9.02
C LEU A 87 -3.22 -3.35 7.96
N MET A 88 -3.42 -2.05 7.82
CA MET A 88 -2.64 -1.28 6.85
C MET A 88 -1.16 -1.25 7.25
N ASN A 89 -0.90 -1.11 8.55
CA ASN A 89 0.48 -1.11 9.02
C ASN A 89 1.15 -2.46 8.74
N ARG A 90 0.42 -3.54 8.96
CA ARG A 90 0.95 -4.88 8.69
C ARG A 90 1.18 -5.09 7.21
N THR A 91 0.22 -4.65 6.38
CA THR A 91 0.35 -4.78 4.95
C THR A 91 1.56 -4.00 4.45
N ASN A 92 1.74 -2.79 4.98
CA ASN A 92 2.86 -1.96 4.59
C ASN A 92 4.19 -2.62 4.96
N ALA A 93 4.25 -3.24 6.14
CA ALA A 93 5.46 -3.94 6.57
C ALA A 93 5.77 -5.11 5.63
N GLN A 94 4.73 -5.83 5.21
CA GLN A 94 4.93 -6.94 4.28
C GLN A 94 5.39 -6.43 2.91
N MET A 95 4.85 -5.32 2.46
CA MET A 95 5.27 -4.73 1.20
C MET A 95 6.76 -4.37 1.24
N ILE A 96 7.20 -3.81 2.35
CA ILE A 96 8.60 -3.47 2.50
C ILE A 96 9.48 -4.72 2.47
N LYS A 97 9.01 -5.79 3.10
CA LYS A 97 9.74 -7.04 3.08
C LYS A 97 9.84 -7.61 1.67
N LEU A 98 8.78 -7.48 0.88
CA LEU A 98 8.80 -7.93 -0.50
C LEU A 98 9.80 -7.14 -1.33
N LEU A 99 9.84 -5.82 -1.13
CA LEU A 99 10.82 -5.01 -1.84
C LEU A 99 12.24 -5.42 -1.47
N ASP A 100 12.45 -5.72 -0.21
CA ASP A 100 13.76 -6.18 0.23
C ASP A 100 14.12 -7.52 -0.41
N ALA A 101 13.14 -8.43 -0.48
CA ALA A 101 13.37 -9.72 -1.11
C ALA A 101 13.67 -9.58 -2.59
N LEU A 102 13.09 -8.56 -3.23
CA LEU A 102 13.36 -8.28 -4.63
C LEU A 102 14.68 -7.55 -4.84
N GLY A 103 15.31 -7.12 -3.76
CA GLY A 103 16.53 -6.33 -3.86
C GLY A 103 16.29 -4.91 -4.26
N LEU A 104 15.06 -4.43 -4.11
CA LEU A 104 14.68 -3.09 -4.54
C LEU A 104 14.59 -2.17 -3.34
N LYS A 105 15.66 -1.46 -3.08
CA LYS A 105 15.69 -0.50 -1.99
C LYS A 105 15.70 0.91 -2.56
N PRO A 106 15.29 1.88 -1.78
CA PRO A 106 15.36 3.26 -2.24
C PRO A 106 16.78 3.57 -2.69
N SER A 107 16.87 4.38 -3.72
CA SER A 107 18.15 4.66 -4.34
C SER A 107 19.08 5.36 -3.36
N LYS A 108 20.29 4.87 -3.28
CA LYS A 108 21.29 5.53 -2.45
C LYS A 108 21.73 6.84 -3.05
N MET A 109 21.58 6.99 -4.34
CA MET A 109 21.92 8.24 -4.97
C MET A 109 21.02 9.35 -4.50
N ASN A 110 19.76 9.01 -4.28
CA ASN A 110 18.85 10.00 -3.76
C ASN A 110 19.17 10.35 -2.32
N SER A 111 19.56 9.36 -1.54
CA SER A 111 19.86 9.63 -0.14
C SER A 111 21.10 10.45 0.00
N LYS A 112 21.96 10.44 -1.02
CA LYS A 112 23.13 11.24 -0.95
C LYS A 112 22.81 12.70 -0.82
N SER A 113 21.86 13.17 -1.56
CA SER A 113 21.54 14.58 -1.49
C SER A 113 20.86 14.91 -0.18
N SER A 114 20.20 13.98 0.40
CA SER A 114 19.49 14.33 1.57
C SER A 114 20.28 14.23 2.78
N ASN A 115 21.26 13.64 2.69
CA ASN A 115 21.94 13.58 3.79
C ASN A 115 21.33 14.08 4.95
N ASP A 116 20.72 14.36 5.03
CA ASP A 116 20.14 14.77 5.94
C ASP A 116 19.23 14.13 6.51
N GLY A 117 19.25 13.56 6.52
CA GLY A 117 18.55 12.90 7.05
C GLY A 117 17.44 12.84 7.45
N ASP A 118 17.37 13.16 7.37
CA ASP A 118 16.42 13.11 7.55
C ASP A 118 15.54 12.45 7.37
N ASP A 119 15.60 12.13 7.07
CA ASP A 119 14.83 11.53 6.81
C ASP A 119 14.12 10.83 7.33
N ASP A 120 14.17 10.76 7.64
CA ASP A 120 13.57 10.04 8.04
C ASP A 120 12.46 9.96 8.33
N ASP A 121 12.31 10.32 8.39
CA ASP A 121 11.30 10.25 8.64
C ASP A 121 10.29 9.97 8.13
N ILE A 122 10.18 9.81 7.61
CA ILE A 122 9.24 9.54 7.08
C ILE A 122 8.38 8.87 7.21
N PHE A 123 8.13 8.50 7.43
CA PHE A 123 7.21 7.89 7.47
C PHE A 123 7.08 7.47 7.64
#